data_63cc2f900a2b47acbf5a019cd4d2bfc2
#
_entry.id   63cc2f900a2b47acbf5a019cd4d2bfc2
#
_cell.length_a   1.000
_cell.length_b   1.000
_cell.length_c   1.000
_cell.angle_alpha   90.00
_cell.angle_beta   90.00
_cell.angle_gamma   90.00
#
_symmetry.space_group_name_H-M   'P 1'
#
loop_
_entity.id
_entity.type
_entity.pdbx_description
1 polymer ?
#
loop_
_entity_poly.entity_id
_entity_poly.type
_entity_poly.pdbx_seq_one_letter_code
_entity_poly.pdbx_strand_id
1 'polypeptide(L)'
;MPVRRPTRGEVEVFSSAADFRGWLDANHDAESQLFVGYYRKGVPKTAITYAQAVEEALCFGWIDGITYRVDDELTASRFTPRRKGSNWSATNIAKVTELLAAGRMHPSGRRAFEERDRRKGGGQA
;
A
#
# COMPACT_ATOMS: atom_id res chain seq x y z
N MET A 1 10.76 9.27 15.82
CA MET A 1 10.35 8.16 16.68
C MET A 1 10.20 6.90 15.86
N PRO A 2 10.76 5.79 16.30
CA PRO A 2 10.53 4.53 15.60
C PRO A 2 9.07 4.13 15.72
N VAL A 3 8.56 3.52 14.65
CA VAL A 3 7.21 3.02 14.66
C VAL A 3 7.20 1.69 15.41
N ARG A 4 6.37 1.59 16.42
CA ARG A 4 6.22 0.36 17.19
C ARG A 4 5.26 -0.62 16.49
N ARG A 5 5.35 -1.87 16.89
CA ARG A 5 4.39 -2.88 16.43
C ARG A 5 2.97 -2.46 16.82
N PRO A 6 2.02 -2.50 15.89
CA PRO A 6 0.64 -2.10 16.21
C PRO A 6 -0.04 -3.14 17.09
N THR A 7 -1.02 -2.68 17.86
CA THR A 7 -1.95 -3.56 18.53
C THR A 7 -3.03 -4.00 17.55
N ARG A 8 -3.75 -5.07 17.88
CA ARG A 8 -4.83 -5.55 17.02
C ARG A 8 -5.90 -4.48 16.77
N GLY A 9 -6.19 -3.65 17.76
CA GLY A 9 -7.18 -2.57 17.61
C GLY A 9 -6.75 -1.46 16.68
N GLU A 10 -5.46 -1.37 16.36
CA GLU A 10 -4.92 -0.36 15.44
C GLU A 10 -4.85 -0.85 13.99
N VAL A 11 -5.22 -2.11 13.75
CA VAL A 11 -5.09 -2.75 12.43
C VAL A 11 -6.46 -2.85 11.77
N GLU A 12 -6.52 -2.41 10.50
CA GLU A 12 -7.72 -2.59 9.68
C GLU A 12 -7.57 -3.87 8.87
N VAL A 13 -8.57 -4.72 8.92
CA VAL A 13 -8.64 -5.94 8.12
C VAL A 13 -9.76 -5.78 7.11
N PHE A 14 -9.40 -5.57 5.85
CA PHE A 14 -10.39 -5.39 4.79
C PHE A 14 -10.80 -6.74 4.22
N SER A 15 -12.08 -6.91 3.97
CA SER A 15 -12.61 -8.16 3.40
C SER A 15 -12.15 -8.39 1.98
N SER A 16 -11.86 -7.31 1.24
CA SER A 16 -11.53 -7.40 -0.18
C SER A 16 -10.65 -6.23 -0.60
N ALA A 17 -10.05 -6.36 -1.79
CA ALA A 17 -9.29 -5.27 -2.39
C ALA A 17 -10.20 -4.05 -2.63
N ALA A 18 -11.45 -4.28 -3.02
CA ALA A 18 -12.40 -3.19 -3.26
C ALA A 18 -12.68 -2.39 -2.00
N ASP A 19 -12.75 -3.06 -0.85
CA ASP A 19 -12.97 -2.37 0.43
C ASP A 19 -11.79 -1.47 0.79
N PHE A 20 -10.57 -1.95 0.59
CA PHE A 20 -9.38 -1.12 0.82
C PHE A 20 -9.33 0.05 -0.15
N ARG A 21 -9.67 -0.19 -1.41
CA ARG A 21 -9.73 0.89 -2.40
C ARG A 21 -10.74 1.96 -1.98
N GLY A 22 -11.89 1.57 -1.45
CA GLY A 22 -12.88 2.50 -0.91
C GLY A 22 -12.33 3.35 0.23
N TRP A 23 -11.57 2.72 1.13
CA TRP A 23 -10.91 3.44 2.21
C TRP A 23 -9.91 4.47 1.68
N LEU A 24 -9.09 4.05 0.72
CA LEU A 24 -8.11 4.95 0.11
C LEU A 24 -8.79 6.11 -0.60
N ASP A 25 -9.86 5.84 -1.33
CA ASP A 25 -10.60 6.89 -2.03
C ASP A 25 -11.11 7.95 -1.06
N ALA A 26 -11.61 7.52 0.09
CA ALA A 26 -12.16 8.42 1.10
C ALA A 26 -11.09 9.12 1.96
N ASN A 27 -9.93 8.51 2.17
CA ASN A 27 -9.00 8.93 3.21
C ASN A 27 -7.56 9.20 2.75
N HIS A 28 -7.21 8.92 1.50
CA HIS A 28 -5.80 8.98 1.07
C HIS A 28 -5.16 10.35 1.23
N ASP A 29 -5.94 11.42 1.20
CA ASP A 29 -5.45 12.78 1.31
C ASP A 29 -5.60 13.37 2.72
N ALA A 30 -6.20 12.64 3.63
CA ALA A 30 -6.44 13.08 5.00
C ALA A 30 -5.62 12.29 6.03
N GLU A 31 -5.34 11.02 5.76
CA GLU A 31 -4.62 10.16 6.68
C GLU A 31 -3.15 10.05 6.30
N SER A 32 -2.30 9.90 7.32
CA SER A 32 -0.85 9.82 7.12
C SER A 32 -0.29 8.41 7.23
N GLN A 33 -1.10 7.46 7.68
CA GLN A 33 -0.71 6.05 7.74
C GLN A 33 -1.93 5.16 7.95
N LEU A 34 -1.75 3.88 7.64
CA LEU A 34 -2.72 2.85 7.93
C LEU A 34 -1.99 1.52 8.10
N PHE A 35 -2.37 0.76 9.13
CA PHE A 35 -1.92 -0.62 9.27
C PHE A 35 -2.97 -1.53 8.66
N VAL A 36 -2.59 -2.26 7.61
CA VAL A 36 -3.48 -3.21 6.93
C VAL A 36 -3.11 -4.62 7.37
N GLY A 37 -4.10 -5.35 7.88
CA GLY A 37 -3.89 -6.69 8.42
C GLY A 37 -4.17 -7.78 7.42
N TYR A 38 -3.41 -8.88 7.55
CA TYR A 38 -3.56 -10.09 6.74
C TYR A 38 -3.60 -11.28 7.70
N TYR A 39 -4.50 -12.24 7.43
CA TYR A 39 -4.52 -13.46 8.22
C TYR A 39 -3.34 -14.34 7.87
N ARG A 40 -2.74 -14.91 8.90
CA ARG A 40 -1.60 -15.80 8.75
C ARG A 40 -2.04 -17.13 8.15
N LYS A 41 -1.10 -17.82 7.50
CA LYS A 41 -1.36 -19.11 6.89
C LYS A 41 -1.93 -20.06 7.94
N GLY A 42 -2.97 -20.80 7.58
CA GLY A 42 -3.63 -21.75 8.46
C GLY A 42 -4.79 -21.19 9.26
N VAL A 43 -4.97 -19.88 9.29
CA VAL A 43 -6.12 -19.26 9.94
C VAL A 43 -7.32 -19.39 9.02
N PRO A 44 -8.45 -19.97 9.49
CA PRO A 44 -9.63 -20.21 8.63
C PRO A 44 -10.48 -18.95 8.47
N LYS A 45 -9.86 -17.84 8.08
CA LYS A 45 -10.51 -16.56 7.82
C LYS A 45 -9.93 -16.00 6.55
N THR A 46 -10.73 -15.24 5.80
CA THR A 46 -10.29 -14.63 4.55
C THR A 46 -10.33 -13.12 4.66
N ALA A 47 -9.39 -12.49 3.97
CA ALA A 47 -9.30 -11.05 3.89
C ALA A 47 -8.43 -10.70 2.68
N ILE A 48 -8.22 -9.39 2.48
CA ILE A 48 -7.30 -8.89 1.47
C ILE A 48 -5.93 -9.53 1.63
N THR A 49 -5.24 -9.80 0.51
CA THR A 49 -3.86 -10.30 0.52
C THR A 49 -2.88 -9.14 0.49
N TYR A 50 -1.64 -9.41 0.89
CA TYR A 50 -0.57 -8.41 0.81
C TYR A 50 -0.42 -7.87 -0.62
N ALA A 51 -0.42 -8.77 -1.61
CA ALA A 51 -0.26 -8.38 -3.01
C ALA A 51 -1.38 -7.46 -3.48
N GLN A 52 -2.63 -7.76 -3.09
CA GLN A 52 -3.77 -6.91 -3.42
C GLN A 52 -3.65 -5.55 -2.74
N ALA A 53 -3.21 -5.53 -1.47
CA ALA A 53 -3.07 -4.28 -0.74
C ALA A 53 -2.01 -3.37 -1.38
N VAL A 54 -0.87 -3.92 -1.75
CA VAL A 54 0.18 -3.14 -2.42
C VAL A 54 -0.34 -2.55 -3.74
N GLU A 55 -1.07 -3.34 -4.50
CA GLU A 55 -1.61 -2.91 -5.79
C GLU A 55 -2.58 -1.74 -5.64
N GLU A 56 -3.53 -1.85 -4.70
CA GLU A 56 -4.48 -0.76 -4.46
C GLU A 56 -3.78 0.49 -3.94
N ALA A 57 -2.82 0.32 -3.03
CA ALA A 57 -2.05 1.45 -2.49
C ALA A 57 -1.30 2.19 -3.59
N LEU A 58 -0.68 1.47 -4.51
CA LEU A 58 0.03 2.09 -5.65
C LEU A 58 -0.92 2.93 -6.50
N CYS A 59 -2.17 2.50 -6.65
CA CYS A 59 -3.16 3.25 -7.42
C CYS A 59 -3.39 4.65 -6.87
N PHE A 60 -3.14 4.87 -5.58
CA PHE A 60 -3.37 6.14 -4.89
C PHE A 60 -2.08 6.86 -4.51
N GLY A 61 -0.92 6.31 -4.86
CA GLY A 61 0.36 6.94 -4.52
C GLY A 61 0.82 6.64 -3.11
N TRP A 62 0.37 5.55 -2.53
CA TRP A 62 0.80 5.07 -1.22
C TRP A 62 1.80 3.94 -1.39
N ILE A 63 2.56 3.67 -0.35
CA ILE A 63 3.61 2.63 -0.34
C ILE A 63 3.55 1.84 0.95
N ASP A 64 3.82 0.55 0.86
CA ASP A 64 3.96 -0.28 2.05
C ASP A 64 5.34 -0.09 2.69
N GLY A 65 5.37 -0.23 3.99
CA GLY A 65 6.60 -0.20 4.77
C GLY A 65 6.78 -1.53 5.49
N ILE A 66 7.18 -1.44 6.76
CA ILE A 66 7.49 -2.61 7.58
C ILE A 66 6.24 -3.47 7.79
N THR A 67 6.43 -4.80 7.75
CA THR A 67 5.40 -5.77 8.13
C THR A 67 5.70 -6.29 9.53
N TYR A 68 4.68 -6.30 10.37
CA TYR A 68 4.76 -6.71 11.77
C TYR A 68 3.94 -7.97 12.01
N ARG A 69 4.39 -8.82 12.91
CA ARG A 69 3.53 -9.85 13.48
C ARG A 69 2.71 -9.18 14.59
N VAL A 70 1.39 -9.20 14.45
CA VAL A 70 0.49 -8.55 15.42
C VAL A 70 0.15 -9.52 16.55
N ASP A 71 -0.33 -10.71 16.18
CA ASP A 71 -0.66 -11.78 17.12
C ASP A 71 -0.61 -13.13 16.40
N ASP A 72 -1.22 -14.15 16.99
CA ASP A 72 -1.18 -15.51 16.43
C ASP A 72 -1.92 -15.63 15.10
N GLU A 73 -2.85 -14.72 14.81
CA GLU A 73 -3.67 -14.78 13.61
C GLU A 73 -3.28 -13.75 12.54
N LEU A 74 -2.71 -12.61 12.93
CA LEU A 74 -2.52 -11.46 12.04
C LEU A 74 -1.08 -11.04 11.91
N THR A 75 -0.71 -10.68 10.68
CA THR A 75 0.41 -9.78 10.40
C THR A 75 -0.18 -8.49 9.84
N ALA A 76 0.58 -7.41 9.86
CA ALA A 76 0.13 -6.13 9.33
C ALA A 76 1.27 -5.37 8.69
N SER A 77 0.97 -4.72 7.58
CA SER A 77 1.91 -3.81 6.91
C SER A 77 1.51 -2.38 7.18
N ARG A 78 2.49 -1.52 7.40
CA ARG A 78 2.27 -0.09 7.53
C ARG A 78 2.28 0.53 6.14
N PHE A 79 1.18 1.20 5.78
CA PHE A 79 1.07 1.94 4.52
C PHE A 79 1.10 3.43 4.78
N THR A 80 1.79 4.18 3.92
CA THR A 80 1.90 5.64 4.03
C THR A 80 1.88 6.25 2.63
N PRO A 81 1.47 7.54 2.52
CA PRO A 81 1.62 8.26 1.26
C PRO A 81 3.10 8.36 0.88
N ARG A 82 3.39 8.25 -0.41
CA ARG A 82 4.74 8.46 -0.90
C ARG A 82 5.11 9.93 -0.81
N ARG A 83 6.36 10.20 -0.50
CA ARG A 83 6.89 11.56 -0.55
C ARG A 83 7.17 11.94 -2.00
N LYS A 84 6.99 13.22 -2.32
CA LYS A 84 7.40 13.77 -3.60
C LYS A 84 8.89 13.50 -3.80
N GLY A 85 9.28 13.07 -4.99
CA GLY A 85 10.67 12.75 -5.30
C GLY A 85 11.17 11.45 -4.69
N SER A 86 10.26 10.61 -4.20
CA SER A 86 10.66 9.33 -3.61
C SER A 86 11.26 8.40 -4.66
N ASN A 87 12.04 7.45 -4.15
CA ASN A 87 12.68 6.43 -4.97
C ASN A 87 11.70 5.28 -5.23
N TRP A 88 11.51 4.93 -6.50
CA TRP A 88 10.61 3.85 -6.90
C TRP A 88 11.43 2.67 -7.42
N SER A 89 11.12 1.48 -6.92
CA SER A 89 11.78 0.26 -7.40
C SER A 89 11.32 -0.08 -8.82
N ALA A 90 12.13 -0.84 -9.54
CA ALA A 90 11.76 -1.33 -10.87
C ALA A 90 10.47 -2.13 -10.82
N THR A 91 10.27 -2.94 -9.77
CA THR A 91 9.06 -3.73 -9.59
C THR A 91 7.83 -2.83 -9.48
N ASN A 92 7.92 -1.77 -8.68
CA ASN A 92 6.79 -0.86 -8.51
C ASN A 92 6.51 -0.06 -9.77
N ILE A 93 7.54 0.34 -10.51
CA ILE A 93 7.37 1.04 -11.79
C ILE A 93 6.66 0.14 -12.80
N ALA A 94 7.06 -1.12 -12.89
CA ALA A 94 6.41 -2.08 -13.79
C ALA A 94 4.94 -2.29 -13.40
N LYS A 95 4.67 -2.39 -12.11
CA LYS A 95 3.30 -2.57 -11.62
C LYS A 95 2.43 -1.38 -11.95
N VAL A 96 2.92 -0.17 -11.74
CA VAL A 96 2.16 1.05 -12.05
C VAL A 96 1.90 1.16 -13.56
N THR A 97 2.87 0.77 -14.39
CA THR A 97 2.68 0.76 -15.83
C THR A 97 1.51 -0.13 -16.23
N GLU A 98 1.40 -1.33 -15.62
CA GLU A 98 0.27 -2.22 -15.85
C GLU A 98 -1.05 -1.61 -15.37
N LEU A 99 -1.03 -0.98 -14.19
CA LEU A 99 -2.22 -0.37 -13.63
C LEU A 99 -2.71 0.82 -14.45
N LEU A 100 -1.79 1.61 -15.02
CA LEU A 100 -2.13 2.69 -15.95
C LEU A 100 -2.82 2.13 -17.19
N ALA A 101 -2.27 1.07 -17.76
CA ALA A 101 -2.84 0.44 -18.96
C ALA A 101 -4.23 -0.11 -18.67
N ALA A 102 -4.48 -0.59 -17.45
CA ALA A 102 -5.77 -1.13 -17.04
C ALA A 102 -6.78 -0.06 -16.63
N GLY A 103 -6.38 1.22 -16.61
CA GLY A 103 -7.27 2.31 -16.21
C GLY A 103 -7.58 2.33 -14.72
N ARG A 104 -6.74 1.73 -13.90
CA ARG A 104 -6.98 1.58 -12.47
C ARG A 104 -6.38 2.68 -11.60
N MET A 105 -5.46 3.48 -12.16
CA MET A 105 -4.76 4.51 -11.38
C MET A 105 -5.67 5.68 -11.06
N HIS A 106 -5.71 6.03 -9.76
CA HIS A 106 -6.34 7.26 -9.30
C HIS A 106 -5.44 8.45 -9.67
N PRO A 107 -5.99 9.67 -9.89
CA PRO A 107 -5.16 10.84 -10.18
C PRO A 107 -4.04 11.09 -9.17
N SER A 108 -4.27 10.84 -7.88
CA SER A 108 -3.24 11.00 -6.85
C SER A 108 -2.07 10.04 -7.08
N GLY A 109 -2.36 8.82 -7.53
CA GLY A 109 -1.32 7.84 -7.82
C GLY A 109 -0.53 8.20 -9.08
N ARG A 110 -1.22 8.69 -10.10
CA ARG A 110 -0.54 9.16 -11.31
C ARG A 110 0.39 10.32 -11.00
N ARG A 111 -0.09 11.26 -10.17
CA ARG A 111 0.72 12.41 -9.75
C ARG A 111 1.98 11.96 -8.99
N ALA A 112 1.82 11.04 -8.05
CA ALA A 112 2.94 10.51 -7.29
C ALA A 112 3.98 9.85 -8.21
N PHE A 113 3.51 9.10 -9.20
CA PHE A 113 4.39 8.44 -10.15
C PHE A 113 5.13 9.46 -11.03
N GLU A 114 4.44 10.49 -11.49
CA GLU A 114 5.03 11.54 -12.32
C GLU A 114 6.07 12.36 -11.54
N GLU A 115 5.89 12.50 -10.24
CA GLU A 115 6.79 13.29 -9.37
C GLU A 115 7.93 12.48 -8.78
N ARG A 116 8.07 11.22 -9.15
CA ARG A 116 9.14 10.37 -8.61
C ARG A 116 10.53 10.89 -9.02
N ASP A 117 11.53 10.55 -8.22
CA ASP A 117 12.91 10.91 -8.55
C ASP A 117 13.43 9.98 -9.64
N ARG A 118 13.54 10.51 -10.85
CA ARG A 118 13.96 9.73 -12.02
C ARG A 118 15.45 9.46 -12.07
N ARG A 119 16.22 10.07 -11.18
CA ARG A 119 17.65 9.84 -11.07
C ARG A 119 17.98 8.66 -10.18
N LYS A 120 16.97 8.12 -9.49
CA LYS A 120 17.11 6.99 -8.57
C LYS A 120 16.11 5.92 -8.96
N GLY A 121 16.34 4.72 -8.47
CA GLY A 121 15.41 3.63 -8.68
C GLY A 121 15.54 2.99 -10.05
N GLY A 122 14.72 1.97 -10.28
CA GLY A 122 14.80 1.14 -11.46
C GLY A 122 14.32 1.78 -12.73
N GLY A 123 13.73 2.97 -12.64
CA GLY A 123 13.24 3.68 -13.79
C GLY A 123 14.28 4.55 -14.48
N GLN A 124 15.47 4.54 -13.99
CA GLN A 124 16.55 5.31 -14.56
C GLN A 124 16.86 4.81 -15.96
N ALA A 125 16.77 5.69 -16.91
CA ALA A 125 17.07 5.37 -18.29
C ALA A 125 18.57 5.36 -18.52
#